data_27e9feea6e305348c106b74e0d61ea1b
#
_entry.id   27e9feea6e305348c106b74e0d61ea1b
#
_cell.length_a   1.000
_cell.length_b   1.000
_cell.length_c   1.000
_cell.angle_alpha   90.00
_cell.angle_beta   90.00
_cell.angle_gamma   90.00
#
_symmetry.space_group_name_H-M   'P 1'
#
loop_
_entity.id
_entity.type
_entity.pdbx_description
1 polymer ?
#
loop_
_entity_poly.entity_id
_entity_poly.type
_entity_poly.pdbx_seq_one_letter_code
_entity_poly.pdbx_strand_id
1 'polypeptide(L)'
;NKLNLEFDWFLNKRTDILTQPTQSLPGLSGIVAPRQNFGEVENKGFDFILGWNDYIGEEFSYGITVNAGYAKNKILFNDEAEGSPEWQRVTGRTIGAQLVYGYDGIFATQADIDAETLDYSALVNNLRPGDMKLVDYNGDGRISPDDRYRTERNIYPTLQGGVNLTASYKNFDISMLFQGAWGGELFFNFSEAGTIGNYLERDPLAEVS
;
A
#
# COMPACT_ATOMS: atom_id res chain seq x y z
N ASN A 1 10.75 -36.77 -13.95
CA ASN A 1 10.60 -35.56 -14.77
C ASN A 1 11.64 -34.51 -14.33
N LYS A 2 12.41 -33.97 -15.30
CA LYS A 2 13.39 -32.93 -15.01
C LYS A 2 12.75 -31.55 -14.80
N LEU A 3 11.65 -31.31 -15.49
CA LEU A 3 10.91 -30.04 -15.47
C LEU A 3 9.54 -30.26 -14.84
N ASN A 4 9.18 -29.37 -13.92
CA ASN A 4 7.83 -29.20 -13.39
C ASN A 4 7.39 -27.76 -13.59
N LEU A 5 6.18 -27.53 -14.10
CA LEU A 5 5.60 -26.22 -14.28
C LEU A 5 4.15 -26.28 -13.83
N GLU A 6 3.80 -25.38 -12.93
CA GLU A 6 2.42 -25.12 -12.50
C GLU A 6 2.15 -23.65 -12.70
N PHE A 7 1.01 -23.32 -13.26
CA PHE A 7 0.57 -21.95 -13.48
C PHE A 7 -0.93 -21.86 -13.31
N ASP A 8 -1.35 -21.03 -12.38
CA ASP A 8 -2.74 -20.72 -12.12
C ASP A 8 -3.00 -19.23 -12.34
N TRP A 9 -4.08 -18.90 -13.02
CA TRP A 9 -4.55 -17.53 -13.17
C TRP A 9 -5.98 -17.44 -12.60
N PHE A 10 -6.25 -16.37 -11.88
CA PHE A 10 -7.56 -16.18 -11.28
C PHE A 10 -8.10 -14.76 -11.45
N LEU A 11 -9.42 -14.67 -11.55
CA LEU A 11 -10.20 -13.43 -11.51
C LEU A 11 -11.45 -13.69 -10.66
N ASN A 12 -11.51 -13.05 -9.50
CA ASN A 12 -12.62 -13.17 -8.56
C ASN A 12 -13.33 -11.83 -8.44
N LYS A 13 -14.60 -11.77 -8.78
CA LYS A 13 -15.46 -10.62 -8.52
C LYS A 13 -16.42 -10.97 -7.38
N ARG A 14 -16.49 -10.12 -6.36
CA ARG A 14 -17.46 -10.19 -5.28
C ARG A 14 -18.40 -9.00 -5.38
N THR A 15 -19.69 -9.27 -5.32
CA THR A 15 -20.79 -8.29 -5.27
C THR A 15 -21.52 -8.43 -3.95
N ASP A 16 -22.47 -7.54 -3.69
CA ASP A 16 -23.33 -7.58 -2.51
C ASP A 16 -22.57 -7.60 -1.17
N ILE A 17 -21.42 -6.92 -1.15
CA ILE A 17 -20.63 -6.80 0.08
C ILE A 17 -21.32 -5.81 1.01
N LEU A 18 -21.47 -6.22 2.27
CA LEU A 18 -22.08 -5.41 3.31
C LEU A 18 -21.19 -4.20 3.63
N THR A 19 -21.58 -3.03 3.16
CA THR A 19 -20.90 -1.76 3.39
C THR A 19 -21.81 -0.75 4.06
N GLN A 20 -21.22 0.25 4.71
CA GLN A 20 -21.98 1.35 5.30
C GLN A 20 -22.18 2.44 4.24
N PRO A 21 -23.42 2.85 3.96
CA PRO A 21 -23.66 3.99 3.10
C PRO A 21 -23.05 5.25 3.69
N THR A 22 -22.31 5.99 2.88
CA THR A 22 -21.68 7.26 3.27
C THR A 22 -22.40 8.46 2.66
N GLN A 23 -23.16 8.24 1.58
CA GLN A 23 -23.92 9.27 0.87
C GLN A 23 -25.37 9.45 1.35
N SER A 24 -25.98 8.36 1.76
CA SER A 24 -27.44 8.32 1.91
C SER A 24 -28.01 9.18 3.04
N LEU A 25 -27.17 9.67 3.95
CA LEU A 25 -27.63 10.53 5.06
C LEU A 25 -26.62 11.66 5.31
N PRO A 26 -27.07 12.93 5.28
CA PRO A 26 -26.24 14.04 5.72
C PRO A 26 -25.79 13.84 7.17
N GLY A 27 -24.51 14.05 7.48
CA GLY A 27 -23.96 13.91 8.83
C GLY A 27 -24.64 14.74 9.92
N LEU A 28 -25.37 15.77 9.52
CA LEU A 28 -26.18 16.64 10.38
C LEU A 28 -27.46 15.95 10.92
N SER A 29 -27.90 14.83 10.33
CA SER A 29 -29.10 14.12 10.76
C SER A 29 -28.95 13.36 12.08
N GLY A 30 -27.72 13.09 12.52
CA GLY A 30 -27.44 12.24 13.68
C GLY A 30 -27.88 10.77 13.51
N ILE A 31 -28.34 10.40 12.32
CA ILE A 31 -28.83 9.05 12.02
C ILE A 31 -27.67 8.28 11.32
N VAL A 32 -27.32 7.13 11.89
CA VAL A 32 -26.36 6.20 11.24
C VAL A 32 -27.16 5.31 10.29
N ALA A 33 -26.84 5.39 9.00
CA ALA A 33 -27.45 4.50 8.00
C ALA A 33 -27.12 3.03 8.31
N PRO A 34 -28.09 2.11 8.21
CA PRO A 34 -27.82 0.69 8.32
C PRO A 34 -26.91 0.24 7.17
N ARG A 35 -26.06 -0.75 7.46
CA ARG A 35 -25.22 -1.37 6.41
C ARG A 35 -26.11 -2.01 5.34
N GLN A 36 -25.68 -1.91 4.10
CA GLN A 36 -26.38 -2.42 2.93
C GLN A 36 -25.45 -3.23 2.03
N ASN A 37 -26.00 -4.16 1.28
CA ASN A 37 -25.25 -5.07 0.40
C ASN A 37 -25.11 -4.43 -1.01
N PHE A 38 -24.13 -3.57 -1.20
CA PHE A 38 -23.89 -2.94 -2.51
C PHE A 38 -22.40 -2.86 -2.90
N GLY A 39 -21.49 -3.16 -1.99
CA GLY A 39 -20.07 -3.09 -2.28
C GLY A 39 -19.65 -4.11 -3.34
N GLU A 40 -18.78 -3.73 -4.25
CA GLU A 40 -18.20 -4.61 -5.27
C GLU A 40 -16.68 -4.54 -5.25
N VAL A 41 -16.04 -5.70 -5.31
CA VAL A 41 -14.58 -5.84 -5.33
C VAL A 41 -14.16 -6.89 -6.35
N GLU A 42 -13.11 -6.58 -7.06
CA GLU A 42 -12.40 -7.52 -7.94
C GLU A 42 -11.05 -7.89 -7.32
N ASN A 43 -10.66 -9.15 -7.42
CA ASN A 43 -9.30 -9.62 -7.13
C ASN A 43 -8.81 -10.47 -8.28
N LYS A 44 -7.64 -10.13 -8.83
CA LYS A 44 -7.03 -10.84 -9.94
C LYS A 44 -5.56 -11.07 -9.70
N GLY A 45 -5.06 -12.16 -10.26
CA GLY A 45 -3.68 -12.52 -10.09
C GLY A 45 -3.29 -13.81 -10.78
N PHE A 46 -2.10 -14.25 -10.48
CA PHE A 46 -1.57 -15.55 -10.89
C PHE A 46 -0.64 -16.10 -9.82
N ASP A 47 -0.54 -17.43 -9.81
CA ASP A 47 0.45 -18.19 -9.07
C ASP A 47 1.25 -19.05 -10.04
N PHE A 48 2.54 -19.15 -9.82
CA PHE A 48 3.41 -19.90 -10.70
C PHE A 48 4.50 -20.61 -9.90
N ILE A 49 4.79 -21.87 -10.29
CA ILE A 49 5.91 -22.67 -9.79
C ILE A 49 6.64 -23.27 -10.99
N LEU A 50 7.95 -23.08 -11.03
CA LEU A 50 8.83 -23.69 -12.00
C LEU A 50 9.92 -24.44 -11.26
N GLY A 51 9.98 -25.76 -11.45
CA GLY A 51 10.98 -26.64 -10.89
C GLY A 51 11.84 -27.29 -11.97
N TRP A 52 13.14 -27.28 -11.78
CA TRP A 52 14.09 -28.03 -12.58
C TRP A 52 14.96 -28.86 -11.67
N ASN A 53 15.06 -30.18 -11.96
CA ASN A 53 15.93 -31.09 -11.23
C ASN A 53 16.71 -31.93 -12.25
N ASP A 54 18.02 -32.05 -12.07
CA ASP A 54 18.86 -32.85 -12.96
C ASP A 54 20.05 -33.45 -12.22
N TYR A 55 20.75 -34.33 -12.91
CA TYR A 55 21.92 -35.04 -12.45
C TYR A 55 23.08 -34.84 -13.41
N ILE A 56 24.29 -34.70 -12.88
CA ILE A 56 25.53 -34.68 -13.66
C ILE A 56 26.38 -35.87 -13.18
N GLY A 57 26.45 -36.89 -14.03
CA GLY A 57 27.04 -38.17 -13.63
C GLY A 57 26.19 -38.90 -12.58
N GLU A 58 26.83 -39.74 -11.77
CA GLU A 58 26.14 -40.55 -10.76
C GLU A 58 26.17 -39.95 -9.34
N GLU A 59 27.03 -38.96 -9.12
CA GLU A 59 27.35 -38.45 -7.79
C GLU A 59 26.81 -37.03 -7.52
N PHE A 60 26.44 -36.29 -8.58
CA PHE A 60 25.97 -34.89 -8.42
C PHE A 60 24.53 -34.70 -8.91
N SER A 61 23.70 -34.19 -8.04
CA SER A 61 22.35 -33.74 -8.40
C SER A 61 22.14 -32.30 -8.02
N TYR A 62 21.31 -31.60 -8.77
CA TYR A 62 20.91 -30.22 -8.46
C TYR A 62 19.45 -29.97 -8.77
N GLY A 63 18.87 -29.03 -8.04
CA GLY A 63 17.51 -28.57 -8.23
C GLY A 63 17.40 -27.07 -8.10
N ILE A 64 16.52 -26.50 -8.92
CA ILE A 64 16.16 -25.08 -8.87
C ILE A 64 14.63 -25.05 -8.88
N THR A 65 14.05 -24.43 -7.88
CA THR A 65 12.60 -24.16 -7.85
C THR A 65 12.38 -22.67 -7.68
N VAL A 66 11.62 -22.10 -8.62
CA VAL A 66 11.19 -20.70 -8.58
C VAL A 66 9.69 -20.67 -8.38
N ASN A 67 9.22 -19.89 -7.42
CA ASN A 67 7.80 -19.64 -7.25
C ASN A 67 7.54 -18.12 -7.24
N ALA A 68 6.38 -17.72 -7.72
CA ALA A 68 5.91 -16.36 -7.62
C ALA A 68 4.39 -16.32 -7.59
N GLY A 69 3.84 -15.48 -6.72
CA GLY A 69 2.42 -15.17 -6.66
C GLY A 69 2.20 -13.68 -6.79
N TYR A 70 1.28 -13.29 -7.66
CA TYR A 70 0.85 -11.92 -7.84
C TYR A 70 -0.65 -11.84 -7.64
N ALA A 71 -1.09 -10.94 -6.74
CA ALA A 71 -2.50 -10.67 -6.52
C ALA A 71 -2.74 -9.17 -6.31
N LYS A 72 -3.71 -8.61 -7.03
CA LYS A 72 -4.13 -7.22 -6.86
C LYS A 72 -5.65 -7.15 -6.77
N ASN A 73 -6.15 -6.56 -5.70
CA ASN A 73 -7.56 -6.27 -5.56
C ASN A 73 -7.88 -4.82 -5.97
N LYS A 74 -9.13 -4.58 -6.32
CA LYS A 74 -9.66 -3.27 -6.67
C LYS A 74 -11.10 -3.16 -6.22
N ILE A 75 -11.44 -2.08 -5.55
CA ILE A 75 -12.82 -1.73 -5.24
C ILE A 75 -13.46 -1.21 -6.53
N LEU A 76 -14.49 -1.91 -7.00
CA LEU A 76 -15.22 -1.53 -8.22
C LEU A 76 -16.35 -0.55 -7.91
N PHE A 77 -17.01 -0.76 -6.77
CA PHE A 77 -18.07 0.11 -6.30
C PHE A 77 -18.07 0.23 -4.78
N ASN A 78 -18.20 1.45 -4.31
CA ASN A 78 -18.48 1.83 -2.94
C ASN A 78 -19.35 3.08 -2.94
N ASP A 79 -20.22 3.23 -1.94
CA ASP A 79 -21.06 4.43 -1.82
C ASP A 79 -20.19 5.60 -1.32
N GLU A 80 -19.79 6.49 -2.22
CA GLU A 80 -18.94 7.64 -1.93
C GLU A 80 -19.76 8.94 -1.95
N ALA A 81 -19.39 9.89 -1.10
CA ALA A 81 -20.09 11.17 -1.03
C ALA A 81 -20.02 11.89 -2.39
N GLU A 82 -21.15 12.41 -2.83
CA GLU A 82 -21.23 13.20 -4.05
C GLU A 82 -20.30 14.42 -3.93
N GLY A 83 -19.51 14.67 -4.97
CA GLY A 83 -18.51 15.74 -4.96
C GLY A 83 -17.17 15.36 -4.31
N SER A 84 -16.99 14.16 -3.79
CA SER A 84 -15.67 13.72 -3.29
C SER A 84 -14.61 13.82 -4.39
N PRO A 85 -13.46 14.45 -4.12
CA PRO A 85 -12.37 14.54 -5.08
C PRO A 85 -11.92 13.15 -5.56
N GLU A 86 -11.60 13.03 -6.84
CA GLU A 86 -11.21 11.75 -7.44
C GLU A 86 -10.01 11.11 -6.72
N TRP A 87 -9.04 11.94 -6.30
CA TRP A 87 -7.84 11.46 -5.59
C TRP A 87 -8.12 10.96 -4.17
N GLN A 88 -9.28 11.27 -3.57
CA GLN A 88 -9.69 10.80 -2.25
C GLN A 88 -10.58 9.56 -2.31
N ARG A 89 -11.16 9.24 -3.47
CA ARG A 89 -12.10 8.14 -3.62
C ARG A 89 -11.47 6.78 -3.32
N VAL A 90 -12.30 5.92 -2.74
CA VAL A 90 -11.95 4.51 -2.45
C VAL A 90 -12.19 3.65 -3.69
N THR A 91 -13.22 3.97 -4.47
CA THR A 91 -13.54 3.30 -5.74
C THR A 91 -12.36 3.44 -6.71
N GLY A 92 -11.97 2.33 -7.29
CA GLY A 92 -10.80 2.27 -8.15
C GLY A 92 -9.49 1.95 -7.43
N ARG A 93 -9.45 2.04 -6.10
CA ARG A 93 -8.26 1.76 -5.28
C ARG A 93 -8.28 0.36 -4.70
N THR A 94 -7.16 -0.04 -4.10
CA THR A 94 -7.07 -1.31 -3.37
C THR A 94 -7.76 -1.21 -2.01
N ILE A 95 -8.27 -2.34 -1.51
CA ILE A 95 -8.81 -2.42 -0.15
C ILE A 95 -7.71 -2.08 0.85
N GLY A 96 -7.98 -1.19 1.79
CA GLY A 96 -7.01 -0.76 2.80
C GLY A 96 -6.02 0.29 2.31
N ALA A 97 -6.23 0.89 1.12
CA ALA A 97 -5.50 2.07 0.69
C ALA A 97 -5.66 3.22 1.70
N GLN A 98 -4.55 3.84 2.08
CA GLN A 98 -4.51 4.89 3.10
C GLN A 98 -4.84 6.26 2.48
N LEU A 99 -5.42 7.15 3.27
CA LEU A 99 -5.67 8.55 2.90
C LEU A 99 -4.58 9.41 3.57
N VAL A 100 -3.62 9.85 2.78
CA VAL A 100 -2.40 10.53 3.26
C VAL A 100 -2.12 11.80 2.46
N TYR A 101 -1.26 12.67 2.98
CA TYR A 101 -0.72 13.80 2.22
C TYR A 101 0.38 13.35 1.26
N GLY A 102 0.48 14.01 0.10
CA GLY A 102 1.59 13.82 -0.83
C GLY A 102 2.85 14.53 -0.33
N TYR A 103 3.96 13.83 -0.34
CA TYR A 103 5.27 14.36 0.03
C TYR A 103 5.98 14.98 -1.19
N ASP A 104 6.46 16.22 -1.04
CA ASP A 104 7.20 16.95 -2.09
C ASP A 104 8.57 17.47 -1.59
N GLY A 105 9.16 16.80 -0.61
CA GLY A 105 10.44 17.19 -0.03
C GLY A 105 10.33 17.73 1.38
N ILE A 106 11.41 18.38 1.84
CA ILE A 106 11.48 19.02 3.15
C ILE A 106 11.89 20.49 3.02
N PHE A 107 11.50 21.32 3.97
CA PHE A 107 12.03 22.66 4.16
C PHE A 107 13.41 22.57 4.80
N ALA A 108 14.47 22.58 4.00
CA ALA A 108 15.83 22.42 4.54
C ALA A 108 16.31 23.63 5.34
N THR A 109 15.83 24.82 4.99
CA THR A 109 16.25 26.08 5.60
C THR A 109 15.06 27.01 5.87
N GLN A 110 15.27 28.04 6.71
CA GLN A 110 14.29 29.11 6.90
C GLN A 110 14.00 29.86 5.59
N ALA A 111 14.99 30.01 4.73
CA ALA A 111 14.82 30.66 3.43
C ALA A 111 13.85 29.86 2.50
N ASP A 112 13.82 28.53 2.61
CA ASP A 112 12.86 27.72 1.86
C ASP A 112 11.43 27.96 2.35
N ILE A 113 11.26 28.15 3.66
CA ILE A 113 9.95 28.46 4.27
C ILE A 113 9.50 29.87 3.87
N ASP A 114 10.42 30.84 3.92
CA ASP A 114 10.12 32.24 3.55
C ASP A 114 9.79 32.40 2.06
N ALA A 115 10.26 31.46 1.23
CA ALA A 115 9.98 31.40 -0.21
C ALA A 115 8.71 30.59 -0.55
N GLU A 116 8.12 29.87 0.42
CA GLU A 116 6.93 29.07 0.20
C GLU A 116 5.70 29.94 -0.04
N THR A 117 4.89 29.54 -1.01
CA THR A 117 3.68 30.27 -1.40
C THR A 117 2.39 29.60 -0.93
N LEU A 118 2.47 28.32 -0.54
CA LEU A 118 1.32 27.58 -0.05
C LEU A 118 1.02 27.90 1.42
N ASP A 119 -0.24 28.04 1.74
CA ASP A 119 -0.71 28.28 3.11
C ASP A 119 -0.86 26.95 3.87
N TYR A 120 -0.01 26.74 4.87
CA TYR A 120 -0.03 25.56 5.75
C TYR A 120 -0.85 25.76 7.03
N SER A 121 -1.50 26.91 7.21
CA SER A 121 -2.16 27.29 8.47
C SER A 121 -3.26 26.33 8.93
N ALA A 122 -3.80 25.50 8.03
CA ALA A 122 -4.79 24.49 8.37
C ALA A 122 -4.19 23.26 9.07
N LEU A 123 -2.88 23.04 8.96
CA LEU A 123 -2.18 21.89 9.56
C LEU A 123 -1.26 22.31 10.70
N VAL A 124 -0.45 23.33 10.47
CA VAL A 124 0.57 23.79 11.42
C VAL A 124 0.54 25.32 11.54
N ASN A 125 0.75 25.83 12.75
CA ASN A 125 0.78 27.27 12.98
C ASN A 125 2.11 27.92 12.54
N ASN A 126 3.21 27.18 12.63
CA ASN A 126 4.54 27.67 12.29
C ASN A 126 5.35 26.54 11.66
N LEU A 127 5.73 26.71 10.41
CA LEU A 127 6.70 25.85 9.73
C LEU A 127 8.10 26.03 10.30
N ARG A 128 8.89 24.98 10.30
CA ARG A 128 10.29 24.96 10.74
C ARG A 128 11.16 24.24 9.71
N PRO A 129 12.46 24.56 9.65
CA PRO A 129 13.40 23.72 8.93
C PRO A 129 13.34 22.27 9.43
N GLY A 130 13.19 21.32 8.50
CA GLY A 130 12.94 19.92 8.75
C GLY A 130 11.50 19.46 8.48
N ASP A 131 10.51 20.38 8.46
CA ASP A 131 9.13 20.04 8.12
C ASP A 131 8.99 19.58 6.68
N MET A 132 8.02 18.70 6.42
CA MET A 132 7.73 18.20 5.07
C MET A 132 7.02 19.25 4.23
N LYS A 133 7.42 19.31 2.95
CA LYS A 133 6.65 19.96 1.90
C LYS A 133 5.56 19.00 1.44
N LEU A 134 4.34 19.50 1.34
CA LEU A 134 3.17 18.73 0.95
C LEU A 134 2.66 19.19 -0.41
N VAL A 135 2.02 18.27 -1.13
CA VAL A 135 1.45 18.54 -2.45
C VAL A 135 0.06 19.15 -2.29
N ASP A 136 -0.17 20.28 -2.92
CA ASP A 136 -1.49 20.87 -3.14
C ASP A 136 -2.17 20.13 -4.30
N TYR A 137 -3.08 19.21 -3.99
CA TYR A 137 -3.76 18.38 -4.99
C TYR A 137 -4.91 19.10 -5.68
N ASN A 138 -5.57 20.03 -4.99
CA ASN A 138 -6.72 20.75 -5.54
C ASN A 138 -6.32 22.06 -6.22
N GLY A 139 -5.09 22.55 -6.00
CA GLY A 139 -4.55 23.75 -6.61
C GLY A 139 -5.13 25.05 -6.05
N ASP A 140 -5.63 25.04 -4.80
CA ASP A 140 -6.24 26.22 -4.18
C ASP A 140 -5.22 27.12 -3.45
N GLY A 141 -3.95 26.71 -3.41
CA GLY A 141 -2.86 27.42 -2.75
C GLY A 141 -2.81 27.24 -1.24
N ARG A 142 -3.57 26.29 -0.69
CA ARG A 142 -3.63 26.00 0.73
C ARG A 142 -3.53 24.51 0.99
N ILE A 143 -2.67 24.08 1.89
CA ILE A 143 -2.58 22.70 2.32
C ILE A 143 -3.64 22.43 3.40
N SER A 144 -4.56 21.54 3.09
CA SER A 144 -5.73 21.20 3.90
C SER A 144 -6.05 19.71 3.86
N PRO A 145 -7.01 19.19 4.64
CA PRO A 145 -7.46 17.80 4.51
C PRO A 145 -7.96 17.41 3.11
N ASP A 146 -8.32 18.38 2.27
CA ASP A 146 -8.77 18.15 0.91
C ASP A 146 -7.62 17.76 -0.04
N ASP A 147 -6.36 18.02 0.35
CA ASP A 147 -5.15 17.64 -0.39
C ASP A 147 -4.65 16.23 -0.07
N ARG A 148 -5.30 15.53 0.85
CA ARG A 148 -4.96 14.13 1.07
C ARG A 148 -5.39 13.29 -0.12
N TYR A 149 -4.52 12.39 -0.54
CA TYR A 149 -4.80 11.44 -1.61
C TYR A 149 -4.87 10.01 -1.08
N ARG A 150 -5.57 9.16 -1.80
CA ARG A 150 -5.67 7.73 -1.50
C ARG A 150 -4.53 6.99 -2.18
N THR A 151 -3.75 6.22 -1.40
CA THR A 151 -2.63 5.43 -1.94
C THR A 151 -3.11 4.37 -2.95
N GLU A 152 -2.20 3.90 -3.80
CA GLU A 152 -2.46 2.83 -4.77
C GLU A 152 -2.27 1.43 -4.18
N ARG A 153 -1.67 1.35 -3.00
CA ARG A 153 -1.24 0.12 -2.35
C ARG A 153 -1.79 0.04 -0.93
N ASN A 154 -1.64 -1.12 -0.33
CA ASN A 154 -1.94 -1.37 1.07
C ASN A 154 -0.76 -2.09 1.73
N ILE A 155 -0.93 -2.55 2.98
CA ILE A 155 0.11 -3.26 3.72
C ILE A 155 0.46 -4.64 3.14
N TYR A 156 -0.38 -5.20 2.28
CA TYR A 156 -0.15 -6.52 1.70
C TYR A 156 0.66 -6.41 0.41
N PRO A 157 1.78 -7.15 0.29
CA PRO A 157 2.52 -7.20 -0.95
C PRO A 157 1.67 -7.73 -2.10
N THR A 158 1.79 -7.10 -3.26
CA THR A 158 1.10 -7.55 -4.48
C THR A 158 1.87 -8.65 -5.20
N LEU A 159 3.19 -8.69 -5.04
CA LEU A 159 4.07 -9.73 -5.59
C LEU A 159 4.88 -10.34 -4.45
N GLN A 160 4.94 -11.65 -4.40
CA GLN A 160 5.81 -12.38 -3.50
C GLN A 160 6.31 -13.66 -4.19
N GLY A 161 7.50 -14.08 -3.82
CA GLY A 161 8.06 -15.26 -4.44
C GLY A 161 9.42 -15.63 -3.87
N GLY A 162 9.97 -16.70 -4.40
CA GLY A 162 11.27 -17.17 -3.96
C GLY A 162 11.96 -18.08 -4.97
N VAL A 163 13.23 -18.31 -4.68
CA VAL A 163 14.08 -19.26 -5.42
C VAL A 163 14.69 -20.19 -4.40
N ASN A 164 14.44 -21.47 -4.55
CA ASN A 164 15.09 -22.54 -3.78
C ASN A 164 16.11 -23.24 -4.67
N LEU A 165 17.34 -23.27 -4.22
CA LEU A 165 18.47 -23.97 -4.87
C LEU A 165 18.88 -25.13 -4.00
N THR A 166 18.98 -26.32 -4.60
CA THR A 166 19.47 -27.52 -3.92
C THR A 166 20.60 -28.15 -4.73
N ALA A 167 21.58 -28.68 -4.05
CA ALA A 167 22.62 -29.47 -4.68
C ALA A 167 23.11 -30.55 -3.71
N SER A 168 23.36 -31.74 -4.24
CA SER A 168 23.91 -32.88 -3.52
C SER A 168 25.13 -33.40 -4.26
N TYR A 169 26.23 -33.60 -3.54
CA TYR A 169 27.42 -34.21 -4.07
C TYR A 169 27.97 -35.24 -3.07
N LYS A 170 27.94 -36.51 -3.42
CA LYS A 170 28.28 -37.63 -2.53
C LYS A 170 27.50 -37.57 -1.20
N ASN A 171 28.19 -37.27 -0.09
CA ASN A 171 27.64 -37.19 1.25
C ASN A 171 27.34 -35.74 1.71
N PHE A 172 27.45 -34.78 0.77
CA PHE A 172 27.23 -33.36 1.07
C PHE A 172 25.99 -32.87 0.38
N ASP A 173 25.09 -32.25 1.15
CA ASP A 173 23.87 -31.61 0.67
C ASP A 173 23.92 -30.11 1.03
N ILE A 174 23.49 -29.28 0.09
CA ILE A 174 23.33 -27.85 0.30
C ILE A 174 21.94 -27.42 -0.17
N SER A 175 21.30 -26.58 0.60
CA SER A 175 20.03 -25.94 0.22
C SER A 175 20.10 -24.47 0.56
N MET A 176 19.67 -23.61 -0.39
CA MET A 176 19.59 -22.15 -0.23
C MET A 176 18.23 -21.66 -0.66
N LEU A 177 17.57 -20.88 0.22
CA LEU A 177 16.29 -20.26 -0.07
C LEU A 177 16.47 -18.73 -0.09
N PHE A 178 16.06 -18.12 -1.19
CA PHE A 178 15.88 -16.69 -1.34
C PHE A 178 14.40 -16.41 -1.49
N GLN A 179 13.87 -15.45 -0.71
CA GLN A 179 12.48 -15.05 -0.84
C GLN A 179 12.34 -13.54 -0.66
N GLY A 180 11.31 -12.99 -1.29
CA GLY A 180 11.04 -11.57 -1.24
C GLY A 180 9.59 -11.26 -1.49
N ALA A 181 9.21 -10.04 -1.11
CA ALA A 181 7.89 -9.50 -1.31
C ALA A 181 8.00 -8.04 -1.80
N TRP A 182 7.07 -7.64 -2.66
CA TRP A 182 7.07 -6.33 -3.29
C TRP A 182 5.66 -5.76 -3.42
N GLY A 183 5.54 -4.42 -3.37
CA GLY A 183 4.28 -3.71 -3.64
C GLY A 183 3.38 -3.52 -2.43
N GLY A 184 3.85 -3.85 -1.22
CA GLY A 184 3.21 -3.42 0.03
C GLY A 184 3.68 -2.03 0.44
N GLU A 185 2.84 -1.32 1.20
CA GLU A 185 3.14 -0.02 1.82
C GLU A 185 2.84 -0.12 3.31
N LEU A 186 3.78 0.28 4.15
CA LEU A 186 3.57 0.34 5.59
C LEU A 186 3.21 1.78 5.98
N PHE A 187 2.03 1.95 6.55
CA PHE A 187 1.69 3.20 7.23
C PHE A 187 2.38 3.24 8.58
N PHE A 188 3.37 4.10 8.69
CA PHE A 188 4.14 4.26 9.90
C PHE A 188 3.54 5.39 10.74
N ASN A 189 2.88 5.03 11.83
CA ASN A 189 2.24 5.98 12.73
C ASN A 189 2.72 5.74 14.16
N PHE A 190 3.47 6.68 14.70
CA PHE A 190 3.97 6.63 16.07
C PHE A 190 2.98 7.16 17.11
N SER A 191 1.87 7.77 16.70
CA SER A 191 0.90 8.36 17.64
C SER A 191 0.31 7.34 18.61
N GLU A 192 0.24 6.08 18.19
CA GLU A 192 -0.24 4.98 19.02
C GLU A 192 0.87 4.30 19.85
N ALA A 193 2.13 4.68 19.65
CA ALA A 193 3.28 4.04 20.29
C ALA A 193 3.68 4.65 21.66
N GLY A 194 2.80 5.38 22.31
CA GLY A 194 3.03 5.97 23.63
C GLY A 194 3.89 7.25 23.57
N THR A 195 4.92 7.35 24.40
CA THR A 195 5.73 8.58 24.55
C THR A 195 6.40 9.02 23.26
N ILE A 196 6.83 8.08 22.43
CA ILE A 196 7.41 8.38 21.11
C ILE A 196 6.34 8.88 20.15
N GLY A 197 5.15 8.28 20.19
CA GLY A 197 4.02 8.72 19.39
C GLY A 197 3.60 10.16 19.69
N ASN A 198 3.49 10.49 20.96
CA ASN A 198 3.17 11.85 21.39
C ASN A 198 4.23 12.87 20.96
N TYR A 199 5.47 12.46 20.90
CA TYR A 199 6.56 13.33 20.48
C TYR A 199 6.47 13.61 18.96
N LEU A 200 6.22 12.60 18.15
CA LEU A 200 6.04 12.73 16.70
C LEU A 200 4.68 13.36 16.34
N GLU A 201 3.64 13.08 17.13
CA GLU A 201 2.31 13.65 16.92
C GLU A 201 2.29 15.17 17.13
N ARG A 202 3.15 15.67 18.01
CA ARG A 202 3.27 17.11 18.26
C ARG A 202 3.85 17.88 17.07
N ASP A 203 4.72 17.21 16.31
CA ASP A 203 5.33 17.75 15.10
C ASP A 203 5.74 16.59 14.17
N PRO A 204 4.75 15.87 13.60
CA PRO A 204 5.02 14.65 12.82
C PRO A 204 5.81 14.93 11.54
N LEU A 205 5.91 16.20 11.14
CA LEU A 205 6.63 16.59 9.94
C LEU A 205 8.09 16.94 10.24
N ALA A 206 8.40 17.42 11.45
CA ALA A 206 9.74 17.86 11.82
C ALA A 206 10.63 16.73 12.35
N GLU A 207 10.03 15.65 12.86
CA GLU A 207 10.77 14.64 13.62
C GLU A 207 11.12 13.39 12.82
N VAL A 208 10.68 13.31 11.58
CA VAL A 208 11.04 12.25 10.63
C VAL A 208 12.25 12.64 9.77
N SER A 209 12.79 13.80 9.97
CA SER A 209 13.97 14.35 9.23
C SER A 209 15.30 13.96 9.87
#